data_167ec75eed95a8601a3c5735c9d2dd4b
#
_entry.id   167ec75eed95a8601a3c5735c9d2dd4b
#
_cell.length_a   1.000
_cell.length_b   1.000
_cell.length_c   1.000
_cell.angle_alpha   90.00
_cell.angle_beta   90.00
_cell.angle_gamma   90.00
#
_symmetry.space_group_name_H-M   'P 1'
#
loop_
_entity.id
_entity.type
_entity.pdbx_description
1 polymer ?
#
loop_
_entity_poly.entity_id
_entity_poly.type
_entity_poly.pdbx_seq_one_letter_code
_entity_poly.pdbx_strand_id
1 'polypeptide(L)'
;ASDVYKRQVMPEFYIYDGPDAIGDELAPSVGWESQGFKAIQYQNGNWTPISPGVVTYWDKYPKAIRQAYTLIKYAHPLSDVSEKEINYMKAECRFFIAYYHAMMAMTYGAVPIIREAAVELSGESLLLKQEPFDVVVDWAANELLEASRQLPASYDEANKYGRITSLICLAMRARLLTFAASDLVNPSPGKDMDPEMQAMTNVDGVKIFNSTFNENHWKRAKDANKLLIEEAEKAGHALYKEYLSDGVTIDPFLSYQNMMMLRYKEGNTEIIFPRTKDNAGWFDDQALPRGAGGSGSLGVTQLLVDDFFMKDGKMPILGYNNSGETQTAIVDLESGYSETGYSTEDDVRATNWHYAVAGSKASGDRHVVAPKNTFNMYCNREPRFYISVVYNEQYHWGKGKATNFFFNGEDGQPSHDNPSAGYLIRKHVDPTFVHSTNTGSYKSRQGILYRLAEAYLSYAESALEYSIAKGTYDADKTDIVKYIDKIRERAGIPQYAAGEKKLGIPTDPEEMRKLIRRERRVEMNCEGGLRWFDLRRWKEAENVLNGNFYGMNMLAEKGNRDEFYKRVRYQTRKFKSYWWPIPQDEIDKNPNLKQMPGWMN
;
A
#
# COMPACT_ATOMS: atom_id res chain seq x y z
N ALA A 1 15.64 -26.40 5.57
CA ALA A 1 15.81 -24.94 5.55
C ALA A 1 15.53 -24.34 4.19
N SER A 2 16.13 -24.87 3.10
CA SER A 2 15.92 -24.31 1.75
C SER A 2 14.46 -24.34 1.29
N ASP A 3 13.64 -25.30 1.74
CA ASP A 3 12.25 -25.41 1.36
C ASP A 3 11.35 -24.42 2.11
N VAL A 4 11.66 -24.07 3.36
CA VAL A 4 10.96 -23.00 4.09
C VAL A 4 11.20 -21.66 3.39
N TYR A 5 12.42 -21.38 2.95
CA TYR A 5 12.74 -20.17 2.19
C TYR A 5 12.17 -20.14 0.77
N LYS A 6 12.14 -21.29 0.07
CA LYS A 6 11.59 -21.37 -1.28
C LYS A 6 10.08 -21.29 -1.33
N ARG A 7 9.40 -21.60 -0.22
CA ARG A 7 7.94 -21.60 -0.10
C ARG A 7 7.43 -20.44 0.78
N GLN A 8 8.21 -19.38 0.96
CA GLN A 8 7.74 -18.16 1.61
C GLN A 8 6.49 -17.67 0.89
N VAL A 9 5.34 -17.97 1.47
CA VAL A 9 4.05 -17.46 0.99
C VAL A 9 3.92 -16.06 1.55
N MET A 10 4.59 -15.12 0.91
CA MET A 10 4.39 -13.71 1.15
C MET A 10 3.17 -13.25 0.35
N PRO A 11 2.48 -12.17 0.77
CA PRO A 11 1.51 -11.50 -0.09
C PRO A 11 2.19 -11.30 -1.44
N GLU A 12 1.62 -11.89 -2.48
CA GLU A 12 2.19 -11.75 -3.80
C GLU A 12 2.12 -10.27 -4.18
N PHE A 13 3.22 -9.73 -4.66
CA PHE A 13 3.28 -8.39 -5.22
C PHE A 13 2.57 -8.38 -6.59
N TYR A 14 1.32 -8.84 -6.58
CA TYR A 14 0.43 -8.73 -7.73
C TYR A 14 -0.42 -7.50 -7.52
N ILE A 15 0.17 -6.35 -7.81
CA ILE A 15 -0.49 -5.05 -7.74
C ILE A 15 -1.84 -5.09 -8.48
N TYR A 16 -1.92 -5.85 -9.55
CA TYR A 16 -3.08 -5.87 -10.44
C TYR A 16 -4.23 -6.82 -10.06
N ASP A 17 -3.97 -7.91 -9.33
CA ASP A 17 -4.98 -8.90 -8.89
C ASP A 17 -4.92 -9.18 -7.38
N GLY A 18 -4.22 -8.33 -6.65
CA GLY A 18 -4.05 -8.41 -5.20
C GLY A 18 -4.81 -7.33 -4.44
N PRO A 19 -4.46 -7.12 -3.16
CA PRO A 19 -5.09 -6.12 -2.30
C PRO A 19 -5.04 -4.69 -2.82
N ASP A 20 -4.05 -4.28 -3.63
CA ASP A 20 -3.98 -2.96 -4.24
C ASP A 20 -5.12 -2.74 -5.24
N ALA A 21 -5.49 -3.77 -6.01
CA ALA A 21 -6.54 -3.68 -7.01
C ALA A 21 -7.96 -3.67 -6.40
N ILE A 22 -8.13 -4.22 -5.20
CA ILE A 22 -9.44 -4.22 -4.52
C ILE A 22 -9.68 -2.98 -3.65
N GLY A 23 -8.65 -2.16 -3.44
CA GLY A 23 -8.75 -0.83 -2.84
C GLY A 23 -9.27 0.23 -3.81
N ASP A 24 -9.11 1.49 -3.44
CA ASP A 24 -9.52 2.65 -4.23
C ASP A 24 -8.36 3.34 -4.98
N GLU A 25 -7.25 2.63 -5.19
CA GLU A 25 -6.06 3.17 -5.85
C GLU A 25 -5.91 2.69 -7.29
N LEU A 26 -6.02 1.38 -7.54
CA LEU A 26 -5.92 0.83 -8.88
C LEU A 26 -7.28 0.73 -9.57
N ALA A 27 -7.25 0.95 -10.87
CA ALA A 27 -8.35 0.78 -11.80
C ALA A 27 -7.91 -0.19 -12.93
N PRO A 28 -7.87 -1.51 -12.68
CA PRO A 28 -7.67 -2.49 -13.74
C PRO A 28 -8.74 -2.33 -14.80
N SER A 29 -8.43 -2.68 -16.05
CA SER A 29 -9.41 -2.62 -17.12
C SER A 29 -10.69 -3.39 -16.76
N VAL A 30 -11.85 -2.72 -16.82
CA VAL A 30 -13.15 -3.36 -16.54
C VAL A 30 -13.46 -4.50 -17.51
N GLY A 31 -12.87 -4.50 -18.69
CA GLY A 31 -12.97 -5.58 -19.68
C GLY A 31 -12.45 -6.93 -19.18
N TRP A 32 -11.57 -6.94 -18.18
CA TRP A 32 -11.03 -8.16 -17.59
C TRP A 32 -12.05 -8.96 -16.76
N GLU A 33 -13.21 -8.38 -16.45
CA GLU A 33 -14.31 -9.11 -15.81
C GLU A 33 -14.70 -10.35 -16.63
N SER A 34 -14.76 -10.24 -17.95
CA SER A 34 -15.09 -11.34 -18.87
C SER A 34 -14.07 -12.50 -18.83
N GLN A 35 -12.86 -12.24 -18.35
CA GLN A 35 -11.80 -13.25 -18.17
C GLN A 35 -11.78 -13.85 -16.77
N GLY A 36 -12.73 -13.48 -15.90
CA GLY A 36 -12.80 -13.98 -14.53
C GLY A 36 -11.73 -13.40 -13.60
N PHE A 37 -11.27 -12.17 -13.88
CA PHE A 37 -10.26 -11.50 -13.07
C PHE A 37 -10.78 -11.27 -11.65
N LYS A 38 -10.15 -11.88 -10.67
CA LYS A 38 -10.69 -11.98 -9.30
C LYS A 38 -10.85 -10.64 -8.60
N ALA A 39 -9.92 -9.70 -8.83
CA ALA A 39 -10.02 -8.37 -8.24
C ALA A 39 -11.30 -7.64 -8.68
N ILE A 40 -11.71 -7.75 -9.95
CA ILE A 40 -12.94 -7.14 -10.46
C ILE A 40 -14.18 -7.85 -9.89
N GLN A 41 -14.16 -9.17 -9.79
CA GLN A 41 -15.23 -9.91 -9.11
C GLN A 41 -15.40 -9.45 -7.66
N TYR A 42 -14.29 -9.23 -6.96
CA TYR A 42 -14.30 -8.66 -5.62
C TYR A 42 -14.89 -7.25 -5.59
N GLN A 43 -14.44 -6.36 -6.49
CA GLN A 43 -14.95 -4.99 -6.61
C GLN A 43 -16.47 -4.96 -6.86
N ASN A 44 -16.99 -5.93 -7.61
CA ASN A 44 -18.42 -6.07 -7.90
C ASN A 44 -19.22 -6.75 -6.78
N GLY A 45 -18.56 -7.18 -5.68
CA GLY A 45 -19.20 -7.92 -4.59
C GLY A 45 -19.50 -9.39 -4.93
N ASN A 46 -18.97 -9.94 -6.02
CA ASN A 46 -19.20 -11.29 -6.52
C ASN A 46 -18.22 -12.30 -5.89
N TRP A 47 -18.15 -12.35 -4.58
CA TRP A 47 -17.32 -13.29 -3.83
C TRP A 47 -18.06 -13.81 -2.60
N THR A 48 -17.73 -15.03 -2.18
CA THR A 48 -18.45 -15.78 -1.14
C THR A 48 -17.48 -16.67 -0.36
N PRO A 49 -17.87 -17.27 0.77
CA PRO A 49 -17.05 -18.25 1.46
C PRO A 49 -16.64 -19.47 0.60
N ILE A 50 -17.44 -19.83 -0.41
CA ILE A 50 -17.12 -20.92 -1.36
C ILE A 50 -16.11 -20.45 -2.42
N SER A 51 -16.13 -19.16 -2.77
CA SER A 51 -15.21 -18.53 -3.71
C SER A 51 -14.63 -17.25 -3.10
N PRO A 52 -13.66 -17.36 -2.18
CA PRO A 52 -13.21 -16.23 -1.35
C PRO A 52 -12.32 -15.23 -2.08
N GLY A 53 -12.09 -15.37 -3.37
CA GLY A 53 -11.43 -14.35 -4.19
C GLY A 53 -9.90 -14.38 -4.14
N VAL A 54 -9.27 -13.20 -4.04
CA VAL A 54 -7.82 -13.00 -4.25
C VAL A 54 -6.95 -13.42 -3.08
N VAL A 55 -7.48 -13.50 -1.86
CA VAL A 55 -6.71 -13.84 -0.66
C VAL A 55 -6.86 -15.32 -0.30
N THR A 56 -5.73 -16.03 -0.21
CA THR A 56 -5.69 -17.50 0.04
C THR A 56 -4.82 -17.85 1.25
N TYR A 57 -4.77 -16.98 2.27
CA TYR A 57 -3.90 -17.18 3.43
C TYR A 57 -4.30 -18.40 4.24
N TRP A 58 -5.61 -18.65 4.37
CA TRP A 58 -6.11 -19.80 5.11
C TRP A 58 -5.64 -21.15 4.54
N ASP A 59 -5.53 -21.27 3.23
CA ASP A 59 -5.02 -22.48 2.59
C ASP A 59 -3.51 -22.66 2.72
N LYS A 60 -2.75 -21.56 2.66
CA LYS A 60 -1.29 -21.59 2.53
C LYS A 60 -0.55 -21.48 3.87
N TYR A 61 -0.99 -20.58 4.76
CA TYR A 61 -0.24 -20.24 5.96
C TYR A 61 -0.20 -21.35 7.01
N PRO A 62 -1.26 -22.10 7.31
CA PRO A 62 -1.17 -23.22 8.24
C PRO A 62 -0.14 -24.28 7.82
N LYS A 63 -0.03 -24.55 6.51
CA LYS A 63 0.98 -25.47 5.97
C LYS A 63 2.40 -24.95 6.19
N ALA A 64 2.62 -23.63 5.97
CA ALA A 64 3.91 -22.99 6.19
C ALA A 64 4.28 -22.93 7.69
N ILE A 65 3.30 -22.66 8.56
CA ILE A 65 3.47 -22.68 10.03
C ILE A 65 3.92 -24.07 10.48
N ARG A 66 3.27 -25.14 9.99
CA ARG A 66 3.67 -26.50 10.31
C ARG A 66 5.11 -26.80 9.89
N GLN A 67 5.51 -26.36 8.69
CA GLN A 67 6.90 -26.52 8.22
C GLN A 67 7.90 -25.79 9.11
N ALA A 68 7.57 -24.56 9.55
CA ALA A 68 8.41 -23.78 10.44
C ALA A 68 8.59 -24.46 11.80
N TYR A 69 7.52 -24.98 12.41
CA TYR A 69 7.63 -25.75 13.65
C TYR A 69 8.41 -27.05 13.48
N THR A 70 8.28 -27.71 12.32
CA THR A 70 9.07 -28.92 12.00
C THR A 70 10.57 -28.58 11.98
N LEU A 71 10.97 -27.44 11.36
CA LEU A 71 12.36 -27.01 11.38
C LEU A 71 12.83 -26.70 12.81
N ILE A 72 12.06 -25.95 13.58
CA ILE A 72 12.41 -25.62 14.98
C ILE A 72 12.68 -26.88 15.79
N LYS A 73 11.85 -27.93 15.60
CA LYS A 73 11.93 -29.19 16.36
C LYS A 73 13.14 -30.05 15.98
N TYR A 74 13.45 -30.14 14.69
CA TYR A 74 14.39 -31.14 14.17
C TYR A 74 15.72 -30.58 13.68
N ALA A 75 15.85 -29.26 13.48
CA ALA A 75 17.11 -28.69 13.01
C ALA A 75 18.18 -28.73 14.12
N HIS A 76 19.35 -29.24 13.76
CA HIS A 76 20.55 -29.31 14.61
C HIS A 76 21.80 -28.96 13.81
N PRO A 77 22.90 -28.58 14.45
CA PRO A 77 24.15 -28.30 13.78
C PRO A 77 24.67 -29.47 12.96
N LEU A 78 25.30 -29.17 11.83
CA LEU A 78 25.99 -30.12 10.95
C LEU A 78 27.44 -29.66 10.74
N SER A 79 28.24 -30.47 10.06
CA SER A 79 29.66 -30.13 9.81
C SER A 79 29.84 -28.82 9.01
N ASP A 80 28.85 -28.46 8.18
CA ASP A 80 28.83 -27.28 7.31
C ASP A 80 27.83 -26.18 7.74
N VAL A 81 27.07 -26.41 8.83
CA VAL A 81 26.10 -25.45 9.36
C VAL A 81 26.29 -25.28 10.87
N SER A 82 26.77 -24.11 11.27
CA SER A 82 27.07 -23.79 12.67
C SER A 82 25.81 -23.72 13.54
N GLU A 83 25.98 -23.89 14.85
CA GLU A 83 24.92 -23.68 15.85
C GLU A 83 24.32 -22.27 15.75
N LYS A 84 25.15 -21.25 15.54
CA LYS A 84 24.69 -19.87 15.35
C LYS A 84 23.74 -19.75 14.16
N GLU A 85 24.08 -20.39 13.03
CA GLU A 85 23.24 -20.38 11.82
C GLU A 85 21.90 -21.12 12.06
N ILE A 86 21.93 -22.26 12.77
CA ILE A 86 20.72 -22.98 13.17
C ILE A 86 19.83 -22.12 14.06
N ASN A 87 20.41 -21.41 15.03
CA ASN A 87 19.66 -20.50 15.90
C ASN A 87 19.02 -19.36 15.12
N TYR A 88 19.71 -18.79 14.14
CA TYR A 88 19.10 -17.80 13.23
C TYR A 88 17.95 -18.41 12.43
N MET A 89 18.11 -19.60 11.84
CA MET A 89 17.02 -20.27 11.10
C MET A 89 15.81 -20.54 11.99
N LYS A 90 15.99 -20.93 13.25
CA LYS A 90 14.89 -21.12 14.22
C LYS A 90 14.20 -19.80 14.56
N ALA A 91 14.95 -18.71 14.72
CA ALA A 91 14.41 -17.39 14.98
C ALA A 91 13.62 -16.84 13.75
N GLU A 92 14.10 -17.09 12.53
CA GLU A 92 13.37 -16.78 11.31
C GLU A 92 12.07 -17.59 11.18
N CYS A 93 12.10 -18.88 11.57
CA CYS A 93 10.87 -19.68 11.63
C CYS A 93 9.87 -19.13 12.65
N ARG A 94 10.36 -18.68 13.83
CA ARG A 94 9.53 -18.00 14.83
C ARG A 94 8.87 -16.75 14.25
N PHE A 95 9.64 -15.94 13.51
CA PHE A 95 9.10 -14.80 12.77
C PHE A 95 7.98 -15.24 11.82
N PHE A 96 8.19 -16.25 10.97
CA PHE A 96 7.19 -16.68 10.00
C PHE A 96 5.91 -17.18 10.66
N ILE A 97 6.02 -17.94 11.74
CA ILE A 97 4.86 -18.40 12.51
C ILE A 97 4.05 -17.20 12.99
N ALA A 98 4.69 -16.22 13.63
CA ALA A 98 4.03 -15.02 14.13
C ALA A 98 3.47 -14.13 13.00
N TYR A 99 4.24 -13.93 11.95
CA TYR A 99 3.86 -13.15 10.76
C TYR A 99 2.61 -13.70 10.07
N TYR A 100 2.55 -15.02 9.88
CA TYR A 100 1.38 -15.63 9.24
C TYR A 100 0.12 -15.51 10.11
N HIS A 101 0.23 -15.67 11.41
CA HIS A 101 -0.90 -15.42 12.33
C HIS A 101 -1.32 -13.94 12.30
N ALA A 102 -0.37 -13.00 12.31
CA ALA A 102 -0.65 -11.57 12.20
C ALA A 102 -1.41 -11.23 10.92
N MET A 103 -0.95 -11.75 9.76
CA MET A 103 -1.62 -11.55 8.47
C MET A 103 -3.01 -12.18 8.45
N MET A 104 -3.17 -13.38 9.02
CA MET A 104 -4.49 -14.02 9.12
C MET A 104 -5.41 -13.22 10.04
N ALA A 105 -4.94 -12.73 11.19
CA ALA A 105 -5.73 -11.90 12.10
C ALA A 105 -6.18 -10.58 11.45
N MET A 106 -5.29 -9.88 10.78
CA MET A 106 -5.63 -8.63 10.06
C MET A 106 -6.60 -8.86 8.89
N THR A 107 -6.68 -10.07 8.34
CA THR A 107 -7.52 -10.40 7.19
C THR A 107 -8.84 -11.03 7.58
N TYR A 108 -8.79 -12.07 8.43
CA TYR A 108 -9.94 -12.87 8.84
C TYR A 108 -10.45 -12.54 10.25
N GLY A 109 -9.77 -11.70 11.02
CA GLY A 109 -10.14 -11.37 12.40
C GLY A 109 -9.84 -12.51 13.38
N ALA A 110 -10.87 -13.26 13.76
CA ALA A 110 -10.73 -14.37 14.69
C ALA A 110 -10.10 -15.61 14.01
N VAL A 111 -8.95 -16.02 14.47
CA VAL A 111 -8.23 -17.19 13.94
C VAL A 111 -7.71 -18.07 15.07
N PRO A 112 -7.52 -19.37 14.83
CA PRO A 112 -6.83 -20.23 15.78
C PRO A 112 -5.35 -19.87 15.90
N ILE A 113 -4.76 -20.07 17.07
CA ILE A 113 -3.30 -20.02 17.25
C ILE A 113 -2.74 -21.43 17.15
N ILE A 114 -1.94 -21.69 16.13
CA ILE A 114 -1.19 -22.93 15.95
C ILE A 114 0.10 -22.83 16.75
N ARG A 115 0.21 -23.59 17.85
CA ARG A 115 1.33 -23.48 18.81
C ARG A 115 2.41 -24.53 18.60
N GLU A 116 2.14 -25.56 17.79
CA GLU A 116 3.08 -26.66 17.50
C GLU A 116 2.77 -27.32 16.15
N ALA A 117 3.72 -28.09 15.65
CA ALA A 117 3.44 -28.96 14.50
C ALA A 117 2.53 -30.11 14.92
N ALA A 118 1.40 -30.28 14.24
CA ALA A 118 0.56 -31.44 14.44
C ALA A 118 1.35 -32.74 14.15
N VAL A 119 1.31 -33.67 15.08
CA VAL A 119 1.98 -34.97 14.95
C VAL A 119 1.17 -35.87 14.00
N GLU A 120 -0.14 -35.80 14.12
CA GLU A 120 -1.08 -36.54 13.27
C GLU A 120 -1.69 -35.61 12.22
N LEU A 121 -2.02 -36.17 11.03
CA LEU A 121 -2.65 -35.43 9.94
C LEU A 121 -4.18 -35.55 9.95
N SER A 122 -4.74 -36.21 10.97
CA SER A 122 -6.18 -36.39 11.18
C SER A 122 -6.46 -36.49 12.68
N GLY A 123 -7.67 -36.12 13.08
CA GLY A 123 -8.15 -36.25 14.44
C GLY A 123 -8.48 -34.93 15.12
N GLU A 124 -8.94 -35.00 16.36
CA GLU A 124 -9.42 -33.86 17.15
C GLU A 124 -8.34 -32.81 17.41
N SER A 125 -7.06 -33.20 17.42
CA SER A 125 -5.94 -32.26 17.60
C SER A 125 -5.82 -31.20 16.51
N LEU A 126 -6.46 -31.39 15.36
CA LEU A 126 -6.52 -30.44 14.24
C LEU A 126 -7.75 -29.51 14.32
N LEU A 127 -8.72 -29.81 15.17
CA LEU A 127 -9.95 -29.03 15.32
C LEU A 127 -9.74 -27.84 16.26
N LEU A 128 -8.82 -26.96 15.89
CA LEU A 128 -8.51 -25.76 16.67
C LEU A 128 -9.70 -24.79 16.66
N LYS A 129 -9.94 -24.15 17.80
CA LYS A 129 -10.95 -23.10 17.94
C LYS A 129 -10.36 -21.70 17.65
N GLN A 130 -11.23 -20.78 17.29
CA GLN A 130 -10.87 -19.36 17.18
C GLN A 130 -10.57 -18.79 18.55
N GLU A 131 -9.49 -18.02 18.64
CA GLU A 131 -9.11 -17.27 19.83
C GLU A 131 -9.62 -15.82 19.75
N PRO A 132 -9.84 -15.14 20.90
CA PRO A 132 -10.12 -13.71 20.90
C PRO A 132 -9.07 -12.93 20.11
N PHE A 133 -9.51 -11.92 19.36
CA PHE A 133 -8.63 -11.14 18.48
C PHE A 133 -7.42 -10.56 19.23
N ASP A 134 -7.64 -9.96 20.41
CA ASP A 134 -6.56 -9.38 21.21
C ASP A 134 -5.55 -10.45 21.68
N VAL A 135 -6.01 -11.67 21.96
CA VAL A 135 -5.11 -12.79 22.34
C VAL A 135 -4.20 -13.17 21.17
N VAL A 136 -4.74 -13.22 19.94
CA VAL A 136 -3.93 -13.51 18.74
C VAL A 136 -2.92 -12.39 18.50
N VAL A 137 -3.36 -11.13 18.60
CA VAL A 137 -2.50 -9.95 18.44
C VAL A 137 -1.37 -9.93 19.46
N ASP A 138 -1.68 -10.13 20.74
CA ASP A 138 -0.69 -10.10 21.81
C ASP A 138 0.33 -11.23 21.66
N TRP A 139 -0.13 -12.42 21.36
CA TRP A 139 0.73 -13.56 21.11
C TRP A 139 1.66 -13.32 19.92
N ALA A 140 1.11 -12.92 18.76
CA ALA A 140 1.91 -12.68 17.56
C ALA A 140 2.90 -11.51 17.75
N ALA A 141 2.47 -10.41 18.38
CA ALA A 141 3.34 -9.27 18.67
C ALA A 141 4.49 -9.61 19.61
N ASN A 142 4.26 -10.49 20.60
CA ASN A 142 5.30 -10.97 21.50
C ASN A 142 6.27 -11.92 20.79
N GLU A 143 5.78 -12.84 19.97
CA GLU A 143 6.63 -13.75 19.18
C GLU A 143 7.51 -12.97 18.19
N LEU A 144 6.98 -11.93 17.54
CA LEU A 144 7.76 -11.02 16.67
C LEU A 144 8.86 -10.28 17.46
N LEU A 145 8.54 -9.81 18.67
CA LEU A 145 9.52 -9.14 19.52
C LEU A 145 10.63 -10.11 19.97
N GLU A 146 10.27 -11.33 20.36
CA GLU A 146 11.24 -12.36 20.76
C GLU A 146 12.11 -12.81 19.58
N ALA A 147 11.55 -12.94 18.37
CA ALA A 147 12.33 -13.21 17.16
C ALA A 147 13.33 -12.07 16.86
N SER A 148 12.91 -10.81 17.05
CA SER A 148 13.80 -9.66 16.82
C SER A 148 15.05 -9.66 17.71
N ARG A 149 14.95 -10.16 18.95
CA ARG A 149 16.07 -10.24 19.90
C ARG A 149 17.12 -11.29 19.52
N GLN A 150 16.74 -12.24 18.67
CA GLN A 150 17.57 -13.38 18.27
C GLN A 150 18.19 -13.21 16.88
N LEU A 151 17.84 -12.16 16.15
CA LEU A 151 18.26 -11.90 14.78
C LEU A 151 19.12 -10.63 14.69
N PRO A 152 20.07 -10.56 13.74
CA PRO A 152 20.84 -9.35 13.50
C PRO A 152 19.96 -8.27 12.83
N ALA A 153 20.37 -7.00 12.94
CA ALA A 153 19.70 -5.88 12.26
C ALA A 153 19.91 -5.93 10.74
N SER A 154 21.05 -6.46 10.29
CA SER A 154 21.41 -6.65 8.88
C SER A 154 22.30 -7.88 8.69
N TYR A 155 22.41 -8.34 7.46
CA TYR A 155 23.40 -9.34 7.04
C TYR A 155 24.39 -8.71 6.08
N ASP A 156 25.68 -8.90 6.33
CA ASP A 156 26.75 -8.34 5.49
C ASP A 156 26.91 -9.09 4.17
N GLU A 157 26.57 -10.39 4.15
CA GLU A 157 26.75 -11.24 2.98
C GLU A 157 25.62 -11.03 1.96
N ALA A 158 26.02 -10.75 0.73
CA ALA A 158 25.09 -10.47 -0.37
C ALA A 158 24.09 -11.61 -0.67
N ASN A 159 24.48 -12.86 -0.40
CA ASN A 159 23.61 -14.04 -0.57
C ASN A 159 22.57 -14.20 0.54
N LYS A 160 22.68 -13.42 1.63
CA LYS A 160 21.72 -13.38 2.73
C LYS A 160 20.72 -12.21 2.62
N TYR A 161 20.82 -11.39 1.56
CA TYR A 161 19.88 -10.30 1.34
C TYR A 161 18.44 -10.84 1.21
N GLY A 162 17.53 -10.24 1.98
CA GLY A 162 16.13 -10.66 2.09
C GLY A 162 15.84 -11.74 3.14
N ARG A 163 16.85 -12.24 3.87
CA ARG A 163 16.62 -13.01 5.10
C ARG A 163 15.99 -12.12 6.17
N ILE A 164 15.28 -12.75 7.09
CA ILE A 164 14.61 -12.03 8.16
C ILE A 164 15.62 -11.42 9.12
N THR A 165 15.46 -10.15 9.42
CA THR A 165 16.27 -9.37 10.35
C THR A 165 15.46 -8.95 11.57
N SER A 166 16.12 -8.45 12.62
CA SER A 166 15.43 -7.86 13.78
C SER A 166 14.51 -6.72 13.36
N LEU A 167 14.92 -5.89 12.38
CA LEU A 167 14.13 -4.76 11.88
C LEU A 167 12.85 -5.23 11.17
N ILE A 168 12.92 -6.31 10.39
CA ILE A 168 11.73 -6.91 9.75
C ILE A 168 10.74 -7.38 10.81
N CYS A 169 11.22 -8.02 11.89
CA CYS A 169 10.37 -8.45 13.00
C CYS A 169 9.67 -7.25 13.67
N LEU A 170 10.42 -6.19 13.98
CA LEU A 170 9.88 -4.96 14.57
C LEU A 170 8.90 -4.26 13.65
N ALA A 171 9.16 -4.25 12.33
CA ALA A 171 8.27 -3.66 11.32
C ALA A 171 6.90 -4.37 11.27
N MET A 172 6.89 -5.69 11.23
CA MET A 172 5.63 -6.45 11.23
C MET A 172 4.88 -6.35 12.55
N ARG A 173 5.62 -6.28 13.68
CA ARG A 173 5.03 -6.00 14.99
C ARG A 173 4.36 -4.63 15.03
N ALA A 174 5.02 -3.59 14.54
CA ALA A 174 4.49 -2.23 14.51
C ALA A 174 3.22 -2.15 13.64
N ARG A 175 3.23 -2.77 12.45
CA ARG A 175 2.05 -2.83 11.56
C ARG A 175 0.87 -3.53 12.22
N LEU A 176 1.09 -4.69 12.85
CA LEU A 176 0.04 -5.43 13.56
C LEU A 176 -0.57 -4.62 14.69
N LEU A 177 0.26 -3.98 15.53
CA LEU A 177 -0.21 -3.19 16.66
C LEU A 177 -0.94 -1.91 16.20
N THR A 178 -0.52 -1.28 15.09
CA THR A 178 -1.23 -0.14 14.50
C THR A 178 -2.60 -0.57 13.96
N PHE A 179 -2.70 -1.74 13.32
CA PHE A 179 -3.99 -2.29 12.90
C PHE A 179 -4.91 -2.55 14.09
N ALA A 180 -4.40 -3.21 15.13
CA ALA A 180 -5.17 -3.57 16.33
C ALA A 180 -5.58 -2.37 17.20
N ALA A 181 -4.94 -1.21 17.03
CA ALA A 181 -5.32 0.01 17.73
C ALA A 181 -6.46 0.78 17.04
N SER A 182 -6.79 0.42 15.78
CA SER A 182 -7.67 1.22 14.92
C SER A 182 -9.15 0.90 15.10
N ASP A 183 -10.02 1.79 14.63
CA ASP A 183 -11.48 1.83 14.87
C ASP A 183 -12.23 0.52 14.57
N LEU A 184 -11.74 -0.30 13.65
CA LEU A 184 -12.41 -1.58 13.32
C LEU A 184 -12.50 -2.51 14.52
N VAL A 185 -11.47 -2.57 15.34
CA VAL A 185 -11.34 -3.50 16.48
C VAL A 185 -11.14 -2.82 17.84
N ASN A 186 -10.91 -1.50 17.83
CA ASN A 186 -10.78 -0.66 19.02
C ASN A 186 -11.54 0.67 18.78
N PRO A 187 -12.89 0.63 18.77
CA PRO A 187 -13.69 1.76 18.32
C PRO A 187 -13.45 3.00 19.19
N SER A 188 -13.05 4.10 18.58
CA SER A 188 -12.81 5.38 19.26
C SER A 188 -14.09 5.90 19.94
N PRO A 189 -13.99 6.74 20.98
CA PRO A 189 -15.15 7.32 21.64
C PRO A 189 -16.12 7.97 20.65
N GLY A 190 -17.41 7.60 20.74
CA GLY A 190 -18.44 8.06 19.81
C GLY A 190 -18.57 7.24 18.52
N LYS A 191 -17.78 6.19 18.34
CA LYS A 191 -17.92 5.21 17.26
C LYS A 191 -18.37 3.86 17.82
N ASP A 192 -19.25 3.19 17.08
CA ASP A 192 -19.77 1.88 17.46
C ASP A 192 -19.06 0.76 16.71
N MET A 193 -18.82 -0.35 17.40
CA MET A 193 -18.44 -1.60 16.76
C MET A 193 -19.65 -2.18 16.02
N ASP A 194 -19.40 -2.84 14.90
CA ASP A 194 -20.42 -3.59 14.17
C ASP A 194 -21.17 -4.55 15.12
N PRO A 195 -22.53 -4.60 15.10
CA PRO A 195 -23.30 -5.44 16.00
C PRO A 195 -22.98 -6.93 15.90
N GLU A 196 -22.70 -7.46 14.71
CA GLU A 196 -22.30 -8.87 14.54
C GLU A 196 -20.94 -9.13 15.17
N MET A 197 -19.96 -8.21 15.00
CA MET A 197 -18.68 -8.29 15.69
C MET A 197 -18.85 -8.24 17.21
N GLN A 198 -19.68 -7.32 17.70
CA GLN A 198 -19.93 -7.17 19.13
C GLN A 198 -20.59 -8.42 19.75
N ALA A 199 -21.44 -9.11 19.00
CA ALA A 199 -22.12 -10.32 19.43
C ALA A 199 -21.27 -11.59 19.30
N MET A 200 -20.22 -11.58 18.47
CA MET A 200 -19.46 -12.78 18.11
C MET A 200 -18.75 -13.42 19.31
N THR A 201 -18.93 -14.73 19.47
CA THR A 201 -18.22 -15.56 20.44
C THR A 201 -17.63 -16.78 19.76
N ASN A 202 -16.56 -17.34 20.31
CA ASN A 202 -16.07 -18.66 19.90
C ASN A 202 -17.00 -19.78 20.40
N VAL A 203 -16.63 -21.05 20.18
CA VAL A 203 -17.44 -22.22 20.59
C VAL A 203 -17.55 -22.37 22.11
N ASP A 204 -16.64 -21.80 22.87
CA ASP A 204 -16.69 -21.81 24.35
C ASP A 204 -17.53 -20.62 24.91
N GLY A 205 -18.15 -19.80 24.06
CA GLY A 205 -18.89 -18.62 24.45
C GLY A 205 -18.03 -17.40 24.80
N VAL A 206 -16.70 -17.46 24.56
CA VAL A 206 -15.79 -16.34 24.84
C VAL A 206 -15.92 -15.29 23.72
N LYS A 207 -16.05 -14.02 24.11
CA LYS A 207 -16.09 -12.87 23.17
C LYS A 207 -14.85 -12.83 22.30
N ILE A 208 -15.05 -12.67 20.99
CA ILE A 208 -13.97 -12.57 20.00
C ILE A 208 -13.40 -11.17 19.92
N PHE A 209 -14.26 -10.15 19.91
CA PHE A 209 -13.85 -8.73 19.83
C PHE A 209 -14.22 -7.99 21.10
N ASN A 210 -13.34 -7.10 21.54
CA ASN A 210 -13.60 -6.20 22.64
C ASN A 210 -14.19 -4.89 22.08
N SER A 211 -15.41 -4.56 22.47
CA SER A 211 -16.11 -3.35 22.01
C SER A 211 -15.77 -2.10 22.83
N THR A 212 -14.98 -2.23 23.89
CA THR A 212 -14.59 -1.10 24.73
C THR A 212 -13.31 -0.48 24.24
N PHE A 213 -13.32 0.83 23.98
CA PHE A 213 -12.12 1.56 23.60
C PHE A 213 -11.01 1.42 24.67
N ASN A 214 -9.81 1.13 24.21
CA ASN A 214 -8.62 1.02 25.05
C ASN A 214 -7.48 1.89 24.47
N GLU A 215 -7.21 3.02 25.11
CA GLU A 215 -6.15 3.95 24.70
C GLU A 215 -4.75 3.31 24.69
N ASN A 216 -4.53 2.26 25.48
CA ASN A 216 -3.25 1.55 25.52
C ASN A 216 -2.93 0.83 24.20
N HIS A 217 -3.91 0.51 23.36
CA HIS A 217 -3.64 -0.01 22.02
C HIS A 217 -2.88 1.03 21.18
N TRP A 218 -3.30 2.30 21.18
CA TRP A 218 -2.59 3.38 20.51
C TRP A 218 -1.22 3.67 21.14
N LYS A 219 -1.12 3.60 22.47
CA LYS A 219 0.18 3.71 23.14
C LYS A 219 1.17 2.63 22.68
N ARG A 220 0.73 1.37 22.65
CA ARG A 220 1.54 0.23 22.20
C ARG A 220 1.95 0.37 20.72
N ALA A 221 1.04 0.83 19.85
CA ALA A 221 1.33 1.11 18.46
C ALA A 221 2.37 2.22 18.30
N LYS A 222 2.21 3.35 19.01
CA LYS A 222 3.18 4.46 19.06
C LYS A 222 4.56 3.98 19.50
N ASP A 223 4.63 3.26 20.62
CA ASP A 223 5.89 2.77 21.19
C ASP A 223 6.58 1.76 20.25
N ALA A 224 5.81 0.89 19.58
CA ALA A 224 6.35 -0.07 18.61
C ALA A 224 6.91 0.59 17.35
N ASN A 225 6.22 1.59 16.80
CA ASN A 225 6.70 2.36 15.67
C ASN A 225 7.94 3.18 16.04
N LYS A 226 7.95 3.79 17.23
CA LYS A 226 9.12 4.54 17.74
C LYS A 226 10.34 3.63 17.87
N LEU A 227 10.20 2.46 18.50
CA LEU A 227 11.29 1.49 18.63
C LEU A 227 11.83 1.07 17.26
N LEU A 228 10.95 0.77 16.30
CA LEU A 228 11.35 0.43 14.94
C LEU A 228 12.16 1.56 14.29
N ILE A 229 11.70 2.80 14.40
CA ILE A 229 12.38 3.96 13.80
C ILE A 229 13.77 4.13 14.41
N GLU A 230 13.88 4.09 15.74
CA GLU A 230 15.15 4.26 16.46
C GLU A 230 16.16 3.16 16.09
N GLU A 231 15.74 1.90 16.06
CA GLU A 231 16.61 0.79 15.69
C GLU A 231 16.97 0.78 14.20
N ALA A 232 16.05 1.20 13.32
CA ALA A 232 16.32 1.33 11.89
C ALA A 232 17.31 2.46 11.60
N GLU A 233 17.11 3.66 12.18
CA GLU A 233 18.04 4.79 12.02
C GLU A 233 19.43 4.46 12.60
N LYS A 234 19.51 3.78 13.74
CA LYS A 234 20.76 3.27 14.32
C LYS A 234 21.47 2.25 13.42
N ALA A 235 20.72 1.44 12.67
CA ALA A 235 21.26 0.50 11.69
C ALA A 235 21.62 1.15 10.34
N GLY A 236 21.46 2.46 10.18
CA GLY A 236 21.79 3.21 8.97
C GLY A 236 20.65 3.36 7.96
N HIS A 237 19.43 2.96 8.33
CA HIS A 237 18.26 3.22 7.48
C HIS A 237 17.87 4.70 7.52
N ALA A 238 17.51 5.24 6.35
CA ALA A 238 17.04 6.61 6.17
C ALA A 238 16.10 6.68 4.95
N LEU A 239 15.30 7.74 4.84
CA LEU A 239 14.58 8.01 3.60
C LEU A 239 15.57 8.14 2.44
N TYR A 240 15.30 7.46 1.35
CA TYR A 240 16.14 7.54 0.16
C TYR A 240 16.05 8.92 -0.49
N LYS A 241 17.19 9.52 -0.78
CA LYS A 241 17.29 10.86 -1.38
C LYS A 241 18.29 10.86 -2.53
N GLU A 242 17.89 11.46 -3.63
CA GLU A 242 18.74 11.88 -4.74
C GLU A 242 18.94 13.39 -4.65
N TYR A 243 20.04 13.89 -5.23
CA TYR A 243 20.39 15.29 -5.18
C TYR A 243 20.64 15.85 -6.59
N LEU A 244 20.43 17.16 -6.75
CA LEU A 244 20.82 17.89 -7.93
C LEU A 244 22.36 17.94 -8.07
N SER A 245 22.84 18.56 -9.15
CA SER A 245 24.29 18.66 -9.42
C SER A 245 25.09 19.42 -8.35
N ASP A 246 24.41 20.22 -7.52
CA ASP A 246 25.00 20.88 -6.37
C ASP A 246 25.33 19.95 -5.19
N GLY A 247 24.82 18.72 -5.22
CA GLY A 247 25.04 17.70 -4.19
C GLY A 247 24.33 17.97 -2.86
N VAL A 248 23.50 19.01 -2.75
CA VAL A 248 22.84 19.47 -1.52
C VAL A 248 21.33 19.55 -1.67
N THR A 249 20.84 20.07 -2.78
CA THR A 249 19.40 20.21 -3.05
C THR A 249 18.81 18.87 -3.42
N ILE A 250 17.79 18.43 -2.68
CA ILE A 250 17.10 17.17 -2.95
C ILE A 250 16.40 17.25 -4.30
N ASP A 251 16.55 16.22 -5.13
CA ASP A 251 15.73 15.98 -6.32
C ASP A 251 14.52 15.11 -5.93
N PRO A 252 13.34 15.69 -5.73
CA PRO A 252 12.19 14.95 -5.22
C PRO A 252 11.61 13.94 -6.23
N PHE A 253 11.81 14.17 -7.54
CA PHE A 253 11.34 13.26 -8.58
C PHE A 253 12.18 11.98 -8.60
N LEU A 254 13.51 12.12 -8.72
CA LEU A 254 14.41 10.97 -8.72
C LEU A 254 14.45 10.25 -7.39
N SER A 255 14.36 10.97 -6.25
CA SER A 255 14.28 10.36 -4.93
C SER A 255 13.11 9.38 -4.84
N TYR A 256 11.93 9.79 -5.28
CA TYR A 256 10.73 8.95 -5.20
C TYR A 256 10.75 7.82 -6.23
N GLN A 257 11.18 8.07 -7.48
CA GLN A 257 11.30 7.05 -8.51
C GLN A 257 12.32 5.96 -8.14
N ASN A 258 13.53 6.37 -7.76
CA ASN A 258 14.64 5.43 -7.54
C ASN A 258 14.47 4.66 -6.23
N MET A 259 13.78 5.21 -5.23
CA MET A 259 13.40 4.47 -4.03
C MET A 259 12.62 3.19 -4.38
N MET A 260 11.80 3.20 -5.45
CA MET A 260 11.07 2.01 -5.90
C MET A 260 11.92 1.06 -6.75
N MET A 261 12.97 1.56 -7.41
CA MET A 261 13.74 0.80 -8.40
C MET A 261 15.03 0.18 -7.84
N LEU A 262 15.69 0.86 -6.90
CA LEU A 262 17.01 0.46 -6.42
C LEU A 262 16.92 -0.51 -5.24
N ARG A 263 17.90 -1.40 -5.15
CA ARG A 263 18.10 -2.31 -4.02
C ARG A 263 18.91 -1.65 -2.91
N TYR A 264 18.88 -2.22 -1.69
CA TYR A 264 19.66 -1.72 -0.55
C TYR A 264 21.15 -1.54 -0.86
N LYS A 265 21.79 -2.53 -1.50
CA LYS A 265 23.21 -2.45 -1.92
C LYS A 265 23.51 -1.48 -3.08
N GLU A 266 22.48 -0.94 -3.70
CA GLU A 266 22.55 0.15 -4.67
C GLU A 266 22.32 1.51 -4.02
N GLY A 267 22.37 1.56 -2.67
CA GLY A 267 22.24 2.77 -1.86
C GLY A 267 20.83 3.07 -1.37
N ASN A 268 19.84 2.22 -1.61
CA ASN A 268 18.49 2.42 -1.12
C ASN A 268 18.36 2.01 0.35
N THR A 269 18.64 2.94 1.24
CA THR A 269 18.60 2.75 2.70
C THR A 269 17.21 2.73 3.29
N GLU A 270 16.16 2.99 2.50
CA GLU A 270 14.79 3.11 3.01
C GLU A 270 14.11 1.76 3.21
N ILE A 271 14.48 0.74 2.41
CA ILE A 271 13.80 -0.55 2.42
C ILE A 271 14.22 -1.39 3.63
N ILE A 272 13.24 -1.77 4.45
CA ILE A 272 13.42 -2.64 5.61
C ILE A 272 13.10 -4.09 5.25
N PHE A 273 11.99 -4.34 4.55
CA PHE A 273 11.55 -5.68 4.20
C PHE A 273 11.39 -5.82 2.68
N PRO A 274 12.42 -6.32 1.97
CA PRO A 274 12.35 -6.58 0.54
C PRO A 274 11.78 -7.98 0.26
N ARG A 275 11.04 -8.10 -0.83
CA ARG A 275 10.84 -9.36 -1.55
C ARG A 275 11.86 -9.40 -2.68
N THR A 276 12.83 -10.30 -2.60
CA THR A 276 14.05 -10.24 -3.42
C THR A 276 13.89 -10.74 -4.85
N LYS A 277 12.81 -11.44 -5.14
CA LYS A 277 12.49 -11.96 -6.47
C LYS A 277 11.10 -11.54 -6.86
N ASP A 278 11.01 -10.59 -7.78
CA ASP A 278 9.77 -10.25 -8.43
C ASP A 278 9.93 -10.31 -9.95
N ASN A 279 8.92 -10.91 -10.60
CA ASN A 279 8.77 -10.83 -12.03
C ASN A 279 7.87 -9.64 -12.34
N ALA A 280 8.48 -8.48 -12.58
CA ALA A 280 7.76 -7.25 -12.87
C ALA A 280 7.35 -7.13 -14.36
N GLY A 281 7.71 -8.10 -15.19
CA GLY A 281 7.52 -8.00 -16.63
C GLY A 281 6.07 -7.90 -17.05
N TRP A 282 5.22 -8.72 -16.47
CA TRP A 282 3.78 -8.64 -16.75
C TRP A 282 3.19 -7.33 -16.25
N PHE A 283 3.61 -6.86 -15.08
CA PHE A 283 3.18 -5.57 -14.52
C PHE A 283 3.57 -4.41 -15.45
N ASP A 284 4.83 -4.37 -15.91
CA ASP A 284 5.31 -3.32 -16.83
C ASP A 284 4.53 -3.35 -18.14
N ASP A 285 4.25 -4.52 -18.69
CA ASP A 285 3.45 -4.68 -19.90
C ASP A 285 2.04 -4.11 -19.75
N GLN A 286 1.37 -4.40 -18.64
CA GLN A 286 0.02 -3.90 -18.37
C GLN A 286 -0.02 -2.40 -18.05
N ALA A 287 1.03 -1.86 -17.44
CA ALA A 287 1.15 -0.45 -17.09
C ALA A 287 1.59 0.46 -18.26
N LEU A 288 2.25 -0.10 -19.28
CA LEU A 288 2.67 0.68 -20.44
C LEU A 288 1.52 0.98 -21.39
N PRO A 289 1.46 2.21 -21.96
CA PRO A 289 0.52 2.54 -23.03
C PRO A 289 0.69 1.63 -24.25
N ARG A 290 -0.38 1.39 -24.99
CA ARG A 290 -0.35 0.59 -26.22
C ARG A 290 0.63 1.13 -27.26
N GLY A 291 0.68 2.44 -27.45
CA GLY A 291 1.63 3.07 -28.35
C GLY A 291 3.09 2.91 -27.92
N ALA A 292 3.37 2.42 -26.71
CA ALA A 292 4.69 1.99 -26.24
C ALA A 292 4.88 0.46 -26.35
N GLY A 293 3.91 -0.26 -26.92
CA GLY A 293 3.92 -1.71 -27.07
C GLY A 293 3.32 -2.47 -25.89
N GLY A 294 2.85 -1.80 -24.85
CA GLY A 294 2.17 -2.44 -23.71
C GLY A 294 0.68 -2.70 -23.97
N SER A 295 -0.01 -3.23 -22.97
CA SER A 295 -1.46 -3.51 -23.02
C SER A 295 -2.29 -2.28 -22.62
N GLY A 296 -1.77 -1.37 -21.80
CA GLY A 296 -2.45 -0.15 -21.37
C GLY A 296 -3.70 -0.41 -20.52
N SER A 297 -3.66 -1.42 -19.66
CA SER A 297 -4.84 -1.92 -18.95
C SER A 297 -4.80 -1.75 -17.44
N LEU A 298 -3.64 -1.37 -16.87
CA LEU A 298 -3.49 -1.16 -15.44
C LEU A 298 -3.48 0.34 -15.12
N GLY A 299 -4.67 0.85 -14.81
CA GLY A 299 -4.89 2.24 -14.47
C GLY A 299 -4.85 2.54 -12.99
N VAL A 300 -4.93 3.83 -12.66
CA VAL A 300 -5.21 4.33 -11.32
C VAL A 300 -6.57 5.02 -11.29
N THR A 301 -7.19 5.09 -10.11
CA THR A 301 -8.50 5.74 -9.95
C THR A 301 -8.37 7.27 -9.97
N GLN A 302 -9.46 7.96 -10.33
CA GLN A 302 -9.55 9.41 -10.18
C GLN A 302 -9.39 9.84 -8.72
N LEU A 303 -9.88 9.04 -7.76
CA LEU A 303 -9.75 9.31 -6.33
C LEU A 303 -8.27 9.39 -5.89
N LEU A 304 -7.41 8.52 -6.44
CA LEU A 304 -5.97 8.62 -6.17
C LEU A 304 -5.36 9.86 -6.81
N VAL A 305 -5.73 10.18 -8.05
CA VAL A 305 -5.25 11.38 -8.76
C VAL A 305 -5.60 12.65 -7.99
N ASP A 306 -6.79 12.72 -7.41
CA ASP A 306 -7.28 13.86 -6.65
C ASP A 306 -6.55 14.07 -5.32
N ASP A 307 -6.04 13.00 -4.72
CA ASP A 307 -5.40 13.08 -3.41
C ASP A 307 -3.97 13.60 -3.45
N PHE A 308 -3.29 13.61 -4.59
CA PHE A 308 -1.98 14.25 -4.68
C PHE A 308 -2.07 15.75 -4.40
N PHE A 309 -1.11 16.26 -3.63
CA PHE A 309 -1.06 17.68 -3.30
C PHE A 309 -0.68 18.55 -4.52
N MET A 310 -0.90 19.83 -4.39
CA MET A 310 -0.28 20.82 -5.25
C MET A 310 1.18 21.05 -4.82
N LYS A 311 2.00 21.69 -5.67
CA LYS A 311 3.42 21.95 -5.37
C LYS A 311 3.65 22.82 -4.13
N ASP A 312 2.64 23.60 -3.73
CA ASP A 312 2.64 24.40 -2.51
C ASP A 312 2.15 23.64 -1.27
N GLY A 313 1.87 22.34 -1.42
CA GLY A 313 1.45 21.45 -0.34
C GLY A 313 -0.02 21.54 0.03
N LYS A 314 -0.84 22.32 -0.68
CA LYS A 314 -2.30 22.39 -0.48
C LYS A 314 -3.02 21.22 -1.12
N MET A 315 -4.17 20.87 -0.56
CA MET A 315 -5.08 19.88 -1.14
C MET A 315 -5.91 20.53 -2.25
N PRO A 316 -5.99 19.93 -3.46
CA PRO A 316 -6.76 20.53 -4.54
C PRO A 316 -8.26 20.34 -4.41
N ILE A 317 -8.72 19.23 -3.80
CA ILE A 317 -10.11 18.79 -3.77
C ILE A 317 -10.61 18.74 -2.33
N LEU A 318 -11.76 19.39 -2.09
CA LEU A 318 -12.45 19.43 -0.79
C LEU A 318 -13.61 18.42 -0.71
N GLY A 319 -14.11 17.93 -1.84
CA GLY A 319 -15.22 16.99 -1.91
C GLY A 319 -15.77 16.84 -3.32
N TYR A 320 -16.93 16.21 -3.43
CA TYR A 320 -17.54 15.90 -4.73
C TYR A 320 -19.05 16.10 -4.72
N ASN A 321 -19.59 16.55 -5.86
CA ASN A 321 -20.99 16.49 -6.21
C ASN A 321 -21.21 15.38 -7.25
N ASN A 322 -21.95 14.35 -6.88
CA ASN A 322 -22.25 13.21 -7.73
C ASN A 322 -23.66 13.31 -8.28
N SER A 323 -23.84 13.15 -9.59
CA SER A 323 -25.13 13.15 -10.26
C SER A 323 -25.33 11.88 -11.10
N GLY A 324 -25.24 10.70 -10.47
CA GLY A 324 -25.41 9.42 -11.13
C GLY A 324 -24.27 9.10 -12.12
N GLU A 325 -24.38 9.52 -13.36
CA GLU A 325 -23.40 9.23 -14.42
C GLU A 325 -22.17 10.16 -14.40
N THR A 326 -22.27 11.31 -13.73
CA THR A 326 -21.21 12.33 -13.71
C THR A 326 -20.82 12.73 -12.29
N GLN A 327 -19.61 13.25 -12.14
CA GLN A 327 -19.09 13.82 -10.90
C GLN A 327 -18.48 15.18 -11.18
N THR A 328 -18.61 16.10 -10.23
CA THR A 328 -17.91 17.39 -10.24
C THR A 328 -17.14 17.53 -8.94
N ALA A 329 -15.85 17.89 -9.04
CA ALA A 329 -15.03 18.16 -7.86
C ALA A 329 -15.40 19.50 -7.23
N ILE A 330 -15.41 19.56 -5.91
CA ILE A 330 -15.44 20.80 -5.13
C ILE A 330 -13.99 21.20 -4.91
N VAL A 331 -13.53 22.18 -5.68
CA VAL A 331 -12.13 22.59 -5.74
C VAL A 331 -11.81 23.61 -4.65
N ASP A 332 -10.66 23.47 -4.01
CA ASP A 332 -10.07 24.54 -3.22
C ASP A 332 -9.49 25.62 -4.16
N LEU A 333 -10.20 26.73 -4.28
CA LEU A 333 -9.80 27.84 -5.18
C LEU A 333 -8.46 28.48 -4.80
N GLU A 334 -8.06 28.37 -3.53
CA GLU A 334 -6.76 28.91 -3.06
C GLU A 334 -5.58 27.99 -3.38
N SER A 335 -5.85 26.76 -3.79
CA SER A 335 -4.82 25.78 -4.17
C SER A 335 -4.21 26.06 -5.55
N GLY A 336 -4.85 26.90 -6.37
CA GLY A 336 -4.45 27.12 -7.75
C GLY A 336 -4.77 25.95 -8.70
N TYR A 337 -5.50 24.94 -8.23
CA TYR A 337 -5.98 23.81 -9.05
C TYR A 337 -7.18 24.21 -9.91
N SER A 338 -7.28 23.64 -11.11
CA SER A 338 -8.41 23.88 -12.01
C SER A 338 -8.70 22.65 -12.86
N GLU A 339 -10.00 22.38 -13.08
CA GLU A 339 -10.47 21.35 -14.01
C GLU A 339 -10.98 21.95 -15.33
N THR A 340 -10.51 23.14 -15.68
CA THR A 340 -10.85 23.82 -16.93
C THR A 340 -9.63 24.46 -17.57
N GLY A 341 -9.60 24.45 -18.91
CA GLY A 341 -8.55 25.11 -19.70
C GLY A 341 -7.21 24.39 -19.68
N TYR A 342 -6.23 25.00 -20.30
CA TYR A 342 -4.91 24.44 -20.57
C TYR A 342 -3.82 25.44 -20.19
N SER A 343 -2.66 24.91 -19.77
CA SER A 343 -1.53 25.75 -19.37
C SER A 343 -1.02 26.61 -20.53
N THR A 344 -0.67 27.86 -20.21
CA THR A 344 -0.11 28.81 -21.18
C THR A 344 1.41 28.74 -21.24
N GLU A 345 2.04 28.10 -20.27
CA GLU A 345 3.49 27.97 -20.12
C GLU A 345 3.89 26.56 -19.71
N ASP A 346 5.16 26.22 -19.92
CA ASP A 346 5.75 24.97 -19.42
C ASP A 346 5.91 25.02 -17.89
N ASP A 347 5.57 23.92 -17.19
CA ASP A 347 5.93 23.73 -15.78
C ASP A 347 7.37 23.21 -15.71
N VAL A 348 8.32 24.11 -15.43
CA VAL A 348 9.75 23.81 -15.36
C VAL A 348 10.17 23.65 -13.92
N ARG A 349 10.76 22.53 -13.57
CA ARG A 349 11.22 22.20 -12.22
C ARG A 349 12.74 21.96 -12.18
N ALA A 350 13.33 22.24 -11.03
CA ALA A 350 14.68 21.80 -10.72
C ALA A 350 14.65 20.29 -10.42
N THR A 351 15.16 19.50 -11.36
CA THR A 351 15.23 18.05 -11.28
C THR A 351 16.12 17.51 -12.41
N ASN A 352 16.78 16.38 -12.19
CA ASN A 352 17.42 15.59 -13.24
C ASN A 352 16.47 14.58 -13.91
N TRP A 353 15.19 14.55 -13.49
CA TRP A 353 14.16 13.71 -14.05
C TRP A 353 13.72 14.24 -15.43
N HIS A 354 14.09 13.54 -16.49
CA HIS A 354 13.96 14.00 -17.89
C HIS A 354 12.87 13.28 -18.69
N TYR A 355 12.00 12.55 -18.00
CA TYR A 355 11.00 11.69 -18.69
C TYR A 355 9.70 12.40 -19.05
N ALA A 356 9.54 13.68 -18.74
CA ALA A 356 8.33 14.41 -19.06
C ALA A 356 8.30 14.92 -20.51
N VAL A 357 9.44 15.31 -21.07
CA VAL A 357 9.57 15.69 -22.50
C VAL A 357 10.96 15.29 -23.03
N ALA A 358 11.01 14.55 -24.14
CA ALA A 358 12.28 14.15 -24.74
C ALA A 358 13.10 15.37 -25.16
N GLY A 359 14.34 15.45 -24.69
CA GLY A 359 15.31 16.44 -25.14
C GLY A 359 15.09 17.87 -24.62
N SER A 360 14.05 18.15 -23.81
CA SER A 360 13.87 19.46 -23.22
C SER A 360 14.76 19.66 -22.00
N LYS A 361 16.09 19.78 -22.21
CA LYS A 361 16.95 20.39 -21.21
C LYS A 361 16.72 21.91 -21.25
N ALA A 362 15.92 22.41 -20.33
CA ALA A 362 16.11 23.78 -19.88
C ALA A 362 17.49 23.79 -19.17
N SER A 363 18.30 24.82 -19.30
CA SER A 363 19.71 24.83 -18.90
C SER A 363 19.95 24.32 -17.46
N GLY A 364 20.99 23.51 -17.25
CA GLY A 364 21.35 22.89 -15.98
C GLY A 364 20.39 21.76 -15.58
N ASP A 365 20.13 21.63 -14.26
CA ASP A 365 19.24 20.62 -13.67
C ASP A 365 17.73 20.97 -13.79
N ARG A 366 17.33 21.75 -14.79
CA ARG A 366 15.94 22.14 -14.98
C ARG A 366 15.29 21.39 -16.13
N HIS A 367 14.14 20.78 -15.86
CA HIS A 367 13.39 20.02 -16.84
C HIS A 367 11.90 20.42 -16.86
N VAL A 368 11.27 20.29 -18.03
CA VAL A 368 9.84 20.47 -18.19
C VAL A 368 9.15 19.21 -17.66
N VAL A 369 8.30 19.35 -16.63
CA VAL A 369 7.53 18.25 -16.05
C VAL A 369 6.11 18.19 -16.58
N ALA A 370 5.53 19.32 -16.98
CA ALA A 370 4.29 19.42 -17.73
C ALA A 370 4.46 20.50 -18.81
N PRO A 371 4.37 20.17 -20.12
CA PRO A 371 4.56 21.14 -21.19
C PRO A 371 3.37 22.09 -21.30
N LYS A 372 3.59 23.25 -21.92
CA LYS A 372 2.53 24.15 -22.36
C LYS A 372 1.41 23.37 -23.06
N ASN A 373 0.17 23.80 -22.88
CA ASN A 373 -1.03 23.17 -23.40
C ASN A 373 -1.41 21.84 -22.71
N THR A 374 -0.85 21.58 -21.52
CA THR A 374 -1.34 20.52 -20.63
C THR A 374 -2.65 20.97 -19.97
N PHE A 375 -3.62 20.05 -19.82
CA PHE A 375 -4.87 20.34 -19.11
C PHE A 375 -4.58 20.74 -17.66
N ASN A 376 -5.19 21.82 -17.16
CA ASN A 376 -4.81 22.46 -15.90
C ASN A 376 -4.87 21.54 -14.67
N MET A 377 -5.73 20.52 -14.67
CA MET A 377 -5.81 19.48 -13.64
C MET A 377 -4.44 18.84 -13.33
N TYR A 378 -3.55 18.75 -14.31
CA TYR A 378 -2.26 18.06 -14.22
C TYR A 378 -1.08 19.01 -13.98
N CYS A 379 -1.35 20.32 -13.96
CA CYS A 379 -0.32 21.34 -13.79
C CYS A 379 -0.08 21.65 -12.31
N ASN A 380 1.15 22.09 -11.98
CA ASN A 380 1.51 22.52 -10.63
C ASN A 380 1.28 21.47 -9.53
N ARG A 381 1.24 20.18 -9.88
CA ARG A 381 1.13 19.10 -8.90
C ARG A 381 2.47 18.84 -8.23
N GLU A 382 2.44 18.15 -7.11
CA GLU A 382 3.63 17.69 -6.42
C GLU A 382 4.42 16.64 -7.23
N PRO A 383 5.73 16.43 -6.97
CA PRO A 383 6.57 15.51 -7.74
C PRO A 383 6.05 14.07 -7.77
N ARG A 384 5.51 13.54 -6.65
CA ARG A 384 5.01 12.16 -6.55
C ARG A 384 3.85 11.89 -7.51
N PHE A 385 3.05 12.91 -7.87
CA PHE A 385 2.01 12.77 -8.90
C PHE A 385 2.60 12.35 -10.24
N TYR A 386 3.60 13.09 -10.74
CA TYR A 386 4.22 12.82 -12.04
C TYR A 386 4.95 11.48 -12.09
N ILE A 387 5.43 10.99 -10.94
CA ILE A 387 6.09 9.68 -10.81
C ILE A 387 5.08 8.53 -10.71
N SER A 388 3.86 8.79 -10.23
CA SER A 388 2.87 7.74 -9.96
C SER A 388 1.83 7.56 -11.08
N VAL A 389 1.57 8.59 -11.90
CA VAL A 389 0.43 8.63 -12.82
C VAL A 389 0.87 8.95 -14.25
N VAL A 390 0.35 8.18 -15.20
CA VAL A 390 0.34 8.54 -16.64
C VAL A 390 -1.04 9.07 -16.97
N TYR A 391 -1.12 10.30 -17.50
CA TYR A 391 -2.35 10.98 -17.89
C TYR A 391 -2.37 11.26 -19.39
N ASN A 392 -3.53 11.61 -19.93
CA ASN A 392 -3.71 11.87 -21.36
C ASN A 392 -2.87 13.07 -21.82
N GLU A 393 -2.25 12.96 -22.99
CA GLU A 393 -1.36 13.95 -23.62
C GLU A 393 -0.04 14.19 -22.85
N GLN A 394 0.29 13.37 -21.85
CA GLN A 394 1.60 13.35 -21.20
C GLN A 394 2.64 12.71 -22.14
N TYR A 395 3.84 13.30 -22.22
CA TYR A 395 4.95 12.63 -22.89
C TYR A 395 5.31 11.31 -22.18
N HIS A 396 5.44 10.25 -22.94
CA HIS A 396 5.81 8.94 -22.44
C HIS A 396 7.11 8.43 -23.07
N TRP A 397 8.09 8.11 -22.27
CA TRP A 397 9.44 7.71 -22.72
C TRP A 397 9.43 6.52 -23.67
N GLY A 398 8.63 5.48 -23.40
CA GLY A 398 8.51 4.26 -24.22
C GLY A 398 7.88 4.50 -25.58
N LYS A 399 7.12 5.60 -25.75
CA LYS A 399 6.52 6.02 -27.02
C LYS A 399 7.38 7.01 -27.79
N GLY A 400 8.24 7.77 -27.08
CA GLY A 400 8.91 8.94 -27.64
C GLY A 400 7.97 10.08 -28.06
N LYS A 401 6.68 10.04 -27.66
CA LYS A 401 5.64 11.03 -27.93
C LYS A 401 4.58 11.05 -26.83
N ALA A 402 3.61 11.97 -26.91
CA ALA A 402 2.53 12.07 -25.95
C ALA A 402 1.58 10.84 -26.00
N THR A 403 1.01 10.48 -24.87
CA THR A 403 -0.09 9.51 -24.76
C THR A 403 -1.35 10.04 -25.46
N ASN A 404 -2.19 9.14 -25.94
CA ASN A 404 -3.42 9.47 -26.63
C ASN A 404 -4.55 8.54 -26.15
N PHE A 405 -5.19 8.91 -25.04
CA PHE A 405 -6.28 8.15 -24.42
C PHE A 405 -7.67 8.54 -24.96
N PHE A 406 -7.75 9.45 -25.92
CA PHE A 406 -9.03 9.76 -26.56
C PHE A 406 -9.62 8.52 -27.25
N PHE A 407 -10.96 8.53 -27.42
CA PHE A 407 -11.63 7.53 -28.24
C PHE A 407 -10.99 7.45 -29.64
N ASN A 408 -10.75 6.25 -30.14
CA ASN A 408 -9.96 6.01 -31.36
C ASN A 408 -8.49 6.49 -31.29
N GLY A 409 -8.02 6.97 -30.16
CA GLY A 409 -6.60 7.22 -29.92
C GLY A 409 -5.81 5.92 -29.82
N GLU A 410 -4.51 6.00 -30.07
CA GLU A 410 -3.60 4.85 -30.05
C GLU A 410 -3.64 4.08 -28.71
N ASP A 411 -3.81 4.81 -27.59
CA ASP A 411 -3.79 4.26 -26.23
C ASP A 411 -5.18 4.11 -25.61
N GLY A 412 -6.21 4.73 -26.20
CA GLY A 412 -7.56 4.83 -25.64
C GLY A 412 -8.60 3.96 -26.34
N GLN A 413 -8.22 3.13 -27.31
CA GLN A 413 -9.17 2.32 -28.05
C GLN A 413 -10.00 1.41 -27.14
N PRO A 414 -11.33 1.39 -27.30
CA PRO A 414 -12.20 0.53 -26.55
C PRO A 414 -11.88 -0.93 -26.90
N SER A 415 -11.23 -1.60 -25.98
CA SER A 415 -10.95 -3.02 -26.05
C SER A 415 -11.03 -3.55 -24.65
N HIS A 416 -10.88 -4.83 -24.50
CA HIS A 416 -10.83 -5.47 -23.22
C HIS A 416 -9.61 -5.00 -22.37
N ASP A 417 -8.53 -4.58 -23.02
CA ASP A 417 -7.40 -3.88 -22.39
C ASP A 417 -7.50 -2.38 -22.66
N ASN A 418 -7.86 -1.59 -21.66
CA ASN A 418 -7.94 -0.13 -21.79
C ASN A 418 -7.74 0.56 -20.42
N PRO A 419 -7.33 1.83 -20.40
CA PRO A 419 -7.21 2.60 -19.17
C PRO A 419 -8.60 3.10 -18.72
N SER A 420 -9.44 2.21 -18.15
CA SER A 420 -10.87 2.46 -17.90
C SER A 420 -11.18 3.77 -17.17
N ALA A 421 -10.31 4.26 -16.30
CA ALA A 421 -10.45 5.54 -15.61
C ALA A 421 -9.77 6.72 -16.33
N GLY A 422 -9.14 6.50 -17.48
CA GLY A 422 -8.41 7.53 -18.23
C GLY A 422 -6.97 7.78 -17.77
N TYR A 423 -6.41 6.87 -16.97
CA TYR A 423 -5.06 6.93 -16.42
C TYR A 423 -4.38 5.57 -16.47
N LEU A 424 -3.03 5.57 -16.48
CA LEU A 424 -2.24 4.37 -16.21
C LEU A 424 -1.36 4.58 -14.99
N ILE A 425 -1.01 3.50 -14.31
CA ILE A 425 -0.01 3.54 -13.25
C ILE A 425 1.38 3.76 -13.84
N ARG A 426 2.18 4.61 -13.18
CA ARG A 426 3.59 4.82 -13.52
C ARG A 426 4.52 4.35 -12.39
N LYS A 427 4.08 4.48 -11.15
CA LYS A 427 4.82 3.99 -9.99
C LYS A 427 5.15 2.50 -10.17
N HIS A 428 6.33 2.09 -9.78
CA HIS A 428 6.91 0.76 -9.97
C HIS A 428 7.31 0.39 -11.41
N VAL A 429 6.94 1.16 -12.44
CA VAL A 429 7.34 0.88 -13.82
C VAL A 429 8.80 1.27 -14.02
N ASP A 430 9.58 0.37 -14.59
CA ASP A 430 10.98 0.65 -14.93
C ASP A 430 11.05 1.72 -16.03
N PRO A 431 11.60 2.92 -15.77
CA PRO A 431 11.67 3.98 -16.76
C PRO A 431 12.64 3.68 -17.92
N THR A 432 13.46 2.65 -17.81
CA THR A 432 14.37 2.21 -18.88
C THR A 432 13.79 1.06 -19.70
N PHE A 433 12.62 0.53 -19.29
CA PHE A 433 11.96 -0.55 -20.02
C PHE A 433 11.46 -0.07 -21.38
N VAL A 434 11.84 -0.81 -22.42
CA VAL A 434 11.32 -0.66 -23.77
C VAL A 434 10.74 -1.99 -24.21
N HIS A 435 9.45 -2.03 -24.49
CA HIS A 435 8.80 -3.22 -25.02
C HIS A 435 9.35 -3.49 -26.43
N SER A 436 9.92 -4.69 -26.64
CA SER A 436 10.25 -5.17 -27.98
C SER A 436 9.37 -6.39 -28.28
N THR A 437 8.95 -6.50 -29.52
CA THR A 437 8.00 -7.51 -30.01
C THR A 437 8.43 -8.97 -29.78
N ASN A 438 9.66 -9.23 -29.34
CA ASN A 438 10.17 -10.59 -29.15
C ASN A 438 10.82 -10.89 -27.79
N THR A 439 11.26 -9.91 -27.06
CA THR A 439 11.84 -10.11 -25.71
C THR A 439 11.90 -8.76 -24.99
N GLY A 440 10.89 -8.41 -24.21
CA GLY A 440 11.02 -7.30 -23.29
C GLY A 440 12.17 -7.56 -22.32
N SER A 441 13.18 -6.70 -22.27
CA SER A 441 14.21 -6.78 -21.25
C SER A 441 13.66 -6.14 -19.97
N TYR A 442 13.09 -6.96 -19.11
CA TYR A 442 12.62 -6.49 -17.82
C TYR A 442 13.78 -6.29 -16.86
N LYS A 443 13.89 -5.11 -16.29
CA LYS A 443 14.81 -4.90 -15.18
C LYS A 443 14.24 -5.61 -13.96
N SER A 444 14.95 -6.66 -13.51
CA SER A 444 14.58 -7.32 -12.26
C SER A 444 14.72 -6.33 -11.11
N ARG A 445 13.63 -6.05 -10.44
CA ARG A 445 13.58 -5.24 -9.22
C ARG A 445 12.96 -6.01 -8.08
N GLN A 446 13.07 -5.48 -6.88
CA GLN A 446 12.51 -6.09 -5.69
C GLN A 446 11.09 -5.57 -5.44
N GLY A 447 10.23 -6.40 -4.85
CA GLY A 447 9.01 -5.93 -4.21
C GLY A 447 9.33 -5.31 -2.86
N ILE A 448 8.58 -4.29 -2.45
CA ILE A 448 8.73 -3.63 -1.15
C ILE A 448 7.57 -4.07 -0.26
N LEU A 449 7.89 -4.84 0.80
CA LEU A 449 6.91 -5.28 1.79
C LEU A 449 6.82 -4.33 2.98
N TYR A 450 7.92 -3.62 3.28
CA TYR A 450 7.98 -2.57 4.29
C TYR A 450 9.15 -1.63 4.04
N ARG A 451 8.93 -0.33 4.18
CA ARG A 451 9.97 0.72 4.12
C ARG A 451 9.80 1.74 5.23
N LEU A 452 10.85 2.48 5.54
CA LEU A 452 10.92 3.37 6.70
C LEU A 452 9.82 4.46 6.70
N ALA A 453 9.40 4.94 5.51
CA ALA A 453 8.31 5.91 5.43
C ALA A 453 6.99 5.38 6.02
N GLU A 454 6.70 4.07 5.91
CA GLU A 454 5.54 3.49 6.56
C GLU A 454 5.62 3.59 8.09
N ALA A 455 6.80 3.35 8.67
CA ALA A 455 7.01 3.51 10.12
C ALA A 455 6.81 4.97 10.56
N TYR A 456 7.31 5.93 9.79
CA TYR A 456 7.14 7.35 10.05
C TYR A 456 5.66 7.78 10.07
N LEU A 457 4.90 7.35 9.07
CA LEU A 457 3.46 7.66 8.96
C LEU A 457 2.64 6.93 10.04
N SER A 458 2.97 5.68 10.33
CA SER A 458 2.31 4.91 11.39
C SER A 458 2.62 5.45 12.78
N TYR A 459 3.83 5.98 13.00
CA TYR A 459 4.17 6.71 14.22
C TYR A 459 3.32 7.96 14.37
N ALA A 460 3.26 8.79 13.32
CA ALA A 460 2.49 10.02 13.34
C ALA A 460 1.00 9.78 13.65
N GLU A 461 0.40 8.77 13.01
CA GLU A 461 -0.98 8.38 13.27
C GLU A 461 -1.17 7.89 14.70
N SER A 462 -0.36 6.95 15.16
CA SER A 462 -0.50 6.39 16.51
C SER A 462 -0.19 7.40 17.61
N ALA A 463 0.73 8.35 17.37
CA ALA A 463 1.01 9.45 18.29
C ALA A 463 -0.17 10.44 18.34
N LEU A 464 -0.77 10.77 17.20
CA LEU A 464 -1.96 11.62 17.14
C LEU A 464 -3.12 10.99 17.91
N GLU A 465 -3.48 9.75 17.59
CA GLU A 465 -4.64 9.09 18.21
C GLU A 465 -4.46 8.89 19.71
N TYR A 466 -3.24 8.57 20.15
CA TYR A 466 -2.93 8.50 21.58
C TYR A 466 -3.02 9.88 22.24
N SER A 467 -2.54 10.95 21.60
CA SER A 467 -2.62 12.31 22.13
C SER A 467 -4.07 12.82 22.24
N ILE A 468 -4.93 12.45 21.28
CA ILE A 468 -6.38 12.73 21.34
C ILE A 468 -7.00 12.03 22.54
N ALA A 469 -6.73 10.73 22.71
CA ALA A 469 -7.24 9.95 23.84
C ALA A 469 -6.80 10.51 25.20
N LYS A 470 -5.60 11.11 25.26
CA LYS A 470 -5.04 11.73 26.48
C LYS A 470 -5.40 13.22 26.65
N GLY A 471 -5.97 13.87 25.65
CA GLY A 471 -6.19 15.32 25.66
C GLY A 471 -4.88 16.15 25.62
N THR A 472 -3.81 15.61 25.02
CA THR A 472 -2.47 16.23 25.02
C THR A 472 -2.02 16.73 23.64
N TYR A 473 -2.92 16.79 22.65
CA TYR A 473 -2.59 17.11 21.26
C TYR A 473 -1.73 18.37 21.12
N ASP A 474 -2.07 19.46 21.78
CA ASP A 474 -1.32 20.72 21.67
C ASP A 474 0.13 20.61 22.14
N ALA A 475 0.39 19.77 23.14
CA ALA A 475 1.74 19.51 23.63
C ALA A 475 2.52 18.58 22.68
N ASP A 476 1.84 17.63 22.04
CA ASP A 476 2.45 16.56 21.27
C ASP A 476 2.55 16.85 19.75
N LYS A 477 1.80 17.83 19.23
CA LYS A 477 1.64 18.07 17.77
C LYS A 477 2.95 18.27 17.00
N THR A 478 3.99 18.85 17.63
CA THR A 478 5.30 19.01 16.98
C THR A 478 6.02 17.66 16.82
N ASP A 479 5.92 16.77 17.80
CA ASP A 479 6.47 15.42 17.72
C ASP A 479 5.70 14.57 16.69
N ILE A 480 4.38 14.75 16.60
CA ILE A 480 3.51 14.07 15.63
C ILE A 480 3.95 14.37 14.19
N VAL A 481 4.20 15.63 13.83
CA VAL A 481 4.54 16.01 12.45
C VAL A 481 6.01 15.81 12.10
N LYS A 482 6.88 15.56 13.06
CA LYS A 482 8.33 15.45 12.89
C LYS A 482 8.77 14.54 11.74
N TYR A 483 8.16 13.37 11.62
CA TYR A 483 8.51 12.41 10.60
C TYR A 483 7.75 12.63 9.28
N ILE A 484 6.56 13.20 9.36
CA ILE A 484 5.82 13.65 8.16
C ILE A 484 6.63 14.75 7.46
N ASP A 485 7.21 15.67 8.20
CA ASP A 485 8.03 16.75 7.65
C ASP A 485 9.27 16.20 6.92
N LYS A 486 9.90 15.12 7.38
CA LYS A 486 10.97 14.43 6.64
C LYS A 486 10.48 13.87 5.29
N ILE A 487 9.27 13.31 5.25
CA ILE A 487 8.66 12.81 4.00
C ILE A 487 8.36 13.96 3.05
N ARG A 488 7.75 15.03 3.55
CA ARG A 488 7.40 16.22 2.75
C ARG A 488 8.64 16.96 2.22
N GLU A 489 9.71 17.01 3.01
CA GLU A 489 11.01 17.51 2.57
C GLU A 489 11.52 16.71 1.36
N ARG A 490 11.57 15.37 1.46
CA ARG A 490 11.97 14.49 0.37
C ARG A 490 11.05 14.64 -0.84
N ALA A 491 9.75 14.83 -0.63
CA ALA A 491 8.75 15.03 -1.69
C ALA A 491 8.81 16.41 -2.35
N GLY A 492 9.63 17.35 -1.83
CA GLY A 492 9.80 18.70 -2.38
C GLY A 492 8.57 19.59 -2.20
N ILE A 493 7.80 19.39 -1.14
CA ILE A 493 6.63 20.20 -0.77
C ILE A 493 6.79 20.82 0.62
N PRO A 494 6.09 21.95 0.90
CA PRO A 494 6.16 22.60 2.20
C PRO A 494 5.83 21.67 3.36
N GLN A 495 6.61 21.77 4.43
CA GLN A 495 6.47 21.03 5.67
C GLN A 495 5.46 21.71 6.61
N TYR A 496 5.01 21.04 7.66
CA TYR A 496 4.10 21.63 8.64
C TYR A 496 4.82 22.48 9.69
N ALA A 497 5.92 22.00 10.25
CA ALA A 497 6.64 22.65 11.33
C ALA A 497 8.05 23.14 10.92
N ALA A 498 8.66 22.53 9.92
CA ALA A 498 10.02 22.80 9.47
C ALA A 498 10.07 23.48 8.10
N GLY A 499 11.29 23.81 7.61
CA GLY A 499 11.51 24.44 6.31
C GLY A 499 11.19 25.93 6.27
N GLU A 500 11.60 26.57 5.15
CA GLU A 500 11.42 28.01 4.96
C GLU A 500 9.95 28.40 4.70
N LYS A 501 9.20 27.54 4.00
CA LYS A 501 7.80 27.77 3.63
C LYS A 501 6.90 26.77 4.35
N LYS A 502 6.88 26.83 5.67
CA LYS A 502 6.04 25.95 6.49
C LYS A 502 4.56 26.33 6.42
N LEU A 503 3.69 25.32 6.40
CA LEU A 503 2.23 25.50 6.38
C LEU A 503 1.65 25.84 7.75
N GLY A 504 2.35 25.50 8.84
CA GLY A 504 1.80 25.50 10.19
C GLY A 504 1.11 24.17 10.54
N ILE A 505 1.15 23.81 11.81
CA ILE A 505 0.49 22.61 12.30
C ILE A 505 -0.98 22.95 12.60
N PRO A 506 -1.99 22.21 12.08
CA PRO A 506 -3.38 22.41 12.43
C PRO A 506 -3.61 22.46 13.94
N THR A 507 -4.53 23.29 14.37
CA THR A 507 -4.95 23.36 15.79
C THR A 507 -6.03 22.31 16.10
N ASP A 508 -6.79 21.89 15.08
CA ASP A 508 -7.78 20.83 15.18
C ASP A 508 -7.13 19.45 14.92
N PRO A 509 -7.18 18.51 15.89
CA PRO A 509 -6.64 17.18 15.70
C PRO A 509 -7.37 16.37 14.61
N GLU A 510 -8.66 16.66 14.33
CA GLU A 510 -9.39 16.01 13.24
C GLU A 510 -8.88 16.43 11.87
N GLU A 511 -8.52 17.69 11.70
CA GLU A 511 -7.84 18.16 10.50
C GLU A 511 -6.48 17.49 10.35
N MET A 512 -5.70 17.41 11.43
CA MET A 512 -4.41 16.71 11.40
C MET A 512 -4.55 15.24 11.02
N ARG A 513 -5.60 14.55 11.52
CA ARG A 513 -5.91 13.15 11.15
C ARG A 513 -6.12 13.01 9.64
N LYS A 514 -6.92 13.90 9.04
CA LYS A 514 -7.15 13.90 7.57
C LYS A 514 -5.86 14.09 6.80
N LEU A 515 -5.00 15.00 7.25
CA LEU A 515 -3.71 15.28 6.59
C LEU A 515 -2.74 14.09 6.71
N ILE A 516 -2.64 13.43 7.88
CA ILE A 516 -1.82 12.22 8.06
C ILE A 516 -2.31 11.10 7.13
N ARG A 517 -3.63 10.84 7.10
CA ARG A 517 -4.20 9.80 6.24
C ARG A 517 -3.98 10.10 4.76
N ARG A 518 -4.08 11.35 4.34
CA ARG A 518 -3.78 11.77 2.96
C ARG A 518 -2.29 11.64 2.64
N GLU A 519 -1.41 12.12 3.51
CA GLU A 519 0.04 11.96 3.32
C GLU A 519 0.42 10.48 3.19
N ARG A 520 -0.17 9.61 4.06
CA ARG A 520 0.02 8.17 3.98
C ARG A 520 -0.47 7.59 2.64
N ARG A 521 -1.63 7.99 2.16
CA ARG A 521 -2.14 7.55 0.87
C ARG A 521 -1.24 7.97 -0.27
N VAL A 522 -0.85 9.25 -0.33
CA VAL A 522 0.00 9.78 -1.41
C VAL A 522 1.39 9.14 -1.37
N GLU A 523 1.99 9.01 -0.21
CA GLU A 523 3.33 8.45 -0.06
C GLU A 523 3.37 6.96 -0.38
N MET A 524 2.40 6.20 0.15
CA MET A 524 2.37 4.74 0.11
C MET A 524 1.45 4.18 -0.98
N ASN A 525 1.00 5.00 -1.95
CA ASN A 525 0.05 4.55 -2.96
C ASN A 525 0.56 3.31 -3.71
N CYS A 526 -0.34 2.37 -3.98
CA CYS A 526 -0.09 1.15 -4.73
C CYS A 526 1.09 0.31 -4.18
N GLU A 527 1.24 0.21 -2.86
CA GLU A 527 2.29 -0.59 -2.22
C GLU A 527 1.70 -1.68 -1.32
N GLY A 528 1.64 -2.91 -1.84
CA GLY A 528 1.33 -4.12 -1.05
C GLY A 528 -0.06 -4.15 -0.42
N GLY A 529 -1.03 -3.44 -0.98
CA GLY A 529 -2.40 -3.39 -0.49
C GLY A 529 -2.58 -2.60 0.82
N LEU A 530 -1.61 -1.76 1.20
CA LEU A 530 -1.68 -0.97 2.43
C LEU A 530 -2.96 -0.16 2.52
N ARG A 531 -3.38 0.46 1.41
CA ARG A 531 -4.61 1.25 1.36
C ARG A 531 -5.86 0.43 1.68
N TRP A 532 -5.94 -0.81 1.22
CA TRP A 532 -7.06 -1.69 1.54
C TRP A 532 -7.11 -2.04 3.03
N PHE A 533 -5.95 -2.33 3.65
CA PHE A 533 -5.86 -2.52 5.09
C PHE A 533 -6.24 -1.26 5.86
N ASP A 534 -5.77 -0.09 5.41
CA ASP A 534 -6.05 1.21 6.03
C ASP A 534 -7.54 1.55 6.01
N LEU A 535 -8.20 1.44 4.86
CA LEU A 535 -9.64 1.69 4.73
C LEU A 535 -10.47 0.80 5.66
N ARG A 536 -10.08 -0.46 5.80
CA ARG A 536 -10.77 -1.41 6.69
C ARG A 536 -10.55 -1.06 8.15
N ARG A 537 -9.30 -0.89 8.58
CA ARG A 537 -9.00 -0.60 9.98
C ARG A 537 -9.53 0.75 10.46
N TRP A 538 -9.68 1.73 9.55
CA TRP A 538 -10.33 3.02 9.85
C TRP A 538 -11.86 2.97 9.80
N LYS A 539 -12.46 1.86 9.38
CA LYS A 539 -13.91 1.71 9.10
C LYS A 539 -14.40 2.66 8.00
N GLU A 540 -13.58 2.97 7.03
CA GLU A 540 -13.90 3.82 5.88
C GLU A 540 -14.18 3.02 4.60
N ALA A 541 -13.89 1.71 4.58
CA ALA A 541 -14.00 0.89 3.38
C ALA A 541 -15.42 0.87 2.80
N GLU A 542 -16.45 0.81 3.62
CA GLU A 542 -17.85 0.84 3.15
C GLU A 542 -18.18 2.15 2.45
N ASN A 543 -17.72 3.27 2.96
CA ASN A 543 -17.99 4.60 2.39
C ASN A 543 -17.20 4.84 1.10
N VAL A 544 -16.00 4.27 0.97
CA VAL A 544 -15.08 4.54 -0.14
C VAL A 544 -15.19 3.51 -1.26
N LEU A 545 -15.38 2.23 -0.90
CA LEU A 545 -15.38 1.10 -1.85
C LEU A 545 -16.79 0.69 -2.31
N ASN A 546 -17.82 1.44 -1.96
CA ASN A 546 -19.20 1.15 -2.33
C ASN A 546 -19.78 2.31 -3.14
N GLY A 547 -20.34 2.02 -4.32
CA GLY A 547 -20.95 3.02 -5.18
C GLY A 547 -20.18 3.29 -6.48
N ASN A 548 -20.42 4.45 -7.07
CA ASN A 548 -19.90 4.80 -8.39
C ASN A 548 -18.46 5.30 -8.34
N PHE A 549 -17.64 4.77 -9.24
CA PHE A 549 -16.29 5.21 -9.51
C PHE A 549 -16.25 5.99 -10.82
N TYR A 550 -15.66 7.18 -10.75
CA TYR A 550 -15.60 8.13 -11.85
C TYR A 550 -14.16 8.25 -12.38
N GLY A 551 -14.04 8.60 -13.65
CA GLY A 551 -12.78 8.83 -14.35
C GLY A 551 -13.01 9.75 -15.54
N MET A 552 -12.02 9.90 -16.41
CA MET A 552 -12.14 10.69 -17.63
C MET A 552 -13.08 10.02 -18.63
N ASN A 553 -13.73 10.82 -19.46
CA ASN A 553 -14.64 10.32 -20.50
C ASN A 553 -13.86 9.68 -21.66
N MET A 554 -13.59 8.39 -21.55
CA MET A 554 -12.87 7.62 -22.57
C MET A 554 -13.61 7.47 -23.90
N LEU A 555 -14.86 7.92 -23.98
CA LEU A 555 -15.64 7.91 -25.22
C LEU A 555 -15.52 9.23 -26.03
N ALA A 556 -14.82 10.21 -25.50
CA ALA A 556 -14.61 11.48 -26.15
C ALA A 556 -13.46 11.42 -27.17
N GLU A 557 -13.67 11.99 -28.34
CA GLU A 557 -12.68 12.08 -29.41
C GLU A 557 -11.72 13.26 -29.21
N LYS A 558 -10.54 13.18 -29.82
CA LYS A 558 -9.52 14.23 -29.76
C LYS A 558 -10.00 15.60 -30.25
N GLY A 559 -10.96 15.63 -31.18
CA GLY A 559 -11.59 16.87 -31.69
C GLY A 559 -12.43 17.60 -30.63
N ASN A 560 -12.76 16.94 -29.53
CA ASN A 560 -13.52 17.51 -28.42
C ASN A 560 -12.78 17.22 -27.09
N ARG A 561 -11.60 17.84 -26.91
CA ARG A 561 -10.72 17.63 -25.76
C ARG A 561 -11.43 17.88 -24.43
N ASP A 562 -12.23 18.93 -24.31
CA ASP A 562 -12.89 19.30 -23.06
C ASP A 562 -13.91 18.25 -22.61
N GLU A 563 -14.51 17.51 -23.58
CA GLU A 563 -15.41 16.41 -23.23
C GLU A 563 -14.67 15.21 -22.61
N PHE A 564 -13.41 14.96 -23.02
CA PHE A 564 -12.59 13.91 -22.44
C PHE A 564 -12.34 14.16 -20.94
N TYR A 565 -12.10 15.40 -20.56
CA TYR A 565 -11.76 15.76 -19.18
C TYR A 565 -12.97 15.87 -18.23
N LYS A 566 -14.17 15.56 -18.69
CA LYS A 566 -15.35 15.42 -17.84
C LYS A 566 -15.29 14.10 -17.09
N ARG A 567 -15.61 14.15 -15.79
CA ARG A 567 -15.68 12.97 -14.93
C ARG A 567 -16.97 12.21 -15.18
N VAL A 568 -16.85 10.99 -15.71
CA VAL A 568 -17.97 10.09 -15.98
C VAL A 568 -17.80 8.77 -15.21
N ARG A 569 -18.90 8.13 -14.90
CA ARG A 569 -18.88 6.82 -14.24
C ARG A 569 -18.31 5.76 -15.20
N TYR A 570 -17.23 5.10 -14.78
CA TYR A 570 -16.67 3.97 -15.52
C TYR A 570 -16.96 2.61 -14.86
N GLN A 571 -17.26 2.59 -13.55
CA GLN A 571 -17.52 1.37 -12.79
C GLN A 571 -18.44 1.69 -11.60
N THR A 572 -19.23 0.69 -11.18
CA THR A 572 -19.92 0.69 -9.87
C THR A 572 -19.36 -0.45 -9.05
N ARG A 573 -18.93 -0.18 -7.82
CA ARG A 573 -18.37 -1.17 -6.90
C ARG A 573 -19.33 -1.44 -5.77
N LYS A 574 -19.20 -2.64 -5.16
CA LYS A 574 -20.02 -3.06 -4.02
C LYS A 574 -19.11 -3.58 -2.91
N PHE A 575 -18.98 -2.82 -1.85
CA PHE A 575 -18.35 -3.30 -0.63
C PHE A 575 -19.22 -4.36 0.04
N LYS A 576 -18.62 -5.41 0.59
CA LYS A 576 -19.37 -6.54 1.16
C LYS A 576 -19.10 -6.77 2.64
N SER A 577 -17.83 -6.79 3.07
CA SER A 577 -17.48 -7.00 4.47
C SER A 577 -16.09 -6.45 4.79
N TYR A 578 -15.90 -6.04 6.04
CA TYR A 578 -14.59 -5.68 6.60
C TYR A 578 -13.67 -6.88 6.78
N TRP A 579 -14.23 -8.09 6.91
CA TRP A 579 -13.49 -9.32 7.11
C TRP A 579 -13.55 -10.21 5.87
N TRP A 580 -12.45 -10.91 5.62
CA TRP A 580 -12.44 -11.96 4.62
C TRP A 580 -13.21 -13.18 5.17
N PRO A 581 -13.98 -13.91 4.37
CA PRO A 581 -14.64 -15.10 4.85
C PRO A 581 -13.62 -16.22 5.09
N ILE A 582 -13.82 -16.99 6.13
CA ILE A 582 -13.17 -18.28 6.25
C ILE A 582 -13.71 -19.17 5.12
N PRO A 583 -12.84 -19.88 4.37
CA PRO A 583 -13.31 -20.78 3.32
C PRO A 583 -14.35 -21.76 3.85
N GLN A 584 -15.47 -21.95 3.13
CA GLN A 584 -16.59 -22.74 3.61
C GLN A 584 -16.17 -24.18 3.90
N ASP A 585 -15.30 -24.77 3.07
CA ASP A 585 -14.81 -26.13 3.26
C ASP A 585 -13.99 -26.31 4.56
N GLU A 586 -13.40 -25.25 5.09
CA GLU A 586 -12.71 -25.28 6.40
C GLU A 586 -13.70 -25.19 7.57
N ILE A 587 -14.78 -24.42 7.41
CA ILE A 587 -15.90 -24.40 8.37
C ILE A 587 -16.56 -25.79 8.43
N ASP A 588 -16.79 -26.42 7.27
CA ASP A 588 -17.43 -27.74 7.19
C ASP A 588 -16.58 -28.85 7.82
N LYS A 589 -15.26 -28.74 7.75
CA LYS A 589 -14.31 -29.70 8.35
C LYS A 589 -14.09 -29.49 9.85
N ASN A 590 -14.21 -28.27 10.35
CA ASN A 590 -13.90 -27.94 11.73
C ASN A 590 -15.08 -27.24 12.43
N PRO A 591 -15.89 -27.96 13.23
CA PRO A 591 -17.07 -27.42 13.91
C PRO A 591 -16.72 -26.36 14.98
N ASN A 592 -15.43 -26.22 15.33
CA ASN A 592 -14.96 -25.22 16.28
C ASN A 592 -14.71 -23.85 15.61
N LEU A 593 -14.91 -23.73 14.29
CA LEU A 593 -14.83 -22.49 13.56
C LEU A 593 -16.22 -21.90 13.33
N LYS A 594 -16.34 -20.59 13.50
CA LYS A 594 -17.52 -19.81 13.15
C LYS A 594 -17.17 -18.82 12.06
N GLN A 595 -18.08 -18.60 11.12
CA GLN A 595 -17.88 -17.65 10.03
C GLN A 595 -17.77 -16.21 10.56
N MET A 596 -17.05 -15.37 9.85
CA MET A 596 -16.83 -13.98 10.22
C MET A 596 -18.07 -13.11 9.96
N PRO A 597 -18.21 -11.99 10.69
CA PRO A 597 -19.28 -11.01 10.47
C PRO A 597 -19.40 -10.59 9.00
N GLY A 598 -20.64 -10.47 8.53
CA GLY A 598 -20.97 -10.25 7.12
C GLY A 598 -21.03 -11.52 6.25
N TRP A 599 -20.76 -12.70 6.84
CA TRP A 599 -20.77 -13.99 6.14
C TRP A 599 -21.53 -15.10 6.89
N MET A 600 -22.16 -14.73 8.00
CA MET A 600 -22.80 -15.70 8.92
C MET A 600 -24.17 -16.24 8.43
N ASN A 601 -24.62 -15.93 7.22
CA ASN A 601 -25.90 -16.38 6.66
C ASN A 601 -25.73 -17.55 5.70
#